data_66842e493808bd3bf5b6fe9242bb0382
#
_entry.id   66842e493808bd3bf5b6fe9242bb0382
#
_cell.length_a   1.000
_cell.length_b   1.000
_cell.length_c   1.000
_cell.angle_alpha   90.00
_cell.angle_beta   90.00
_cell.angle_gamma   90.00
#
_symmetry.space_group_name_H-M   'P 1'
#
loop_
_entity.id
_entity.type
_entity.pdbx_description
1 polymer ?
#
loop_
_entity_poly.entity_id
_entity_poly.type
_entity_poly.pdbx_seq_one_letter_code
_entity_poly.pdbx_strand_id
1 'polypeptide(L)'
;NTPVMNYGLTLGGQWKGIDLNVTFQGAAMFNANLTDRPLQFGGAWDIFMDRWHKVDAEGNPAPFDSEGTWVAGRYPSTRLQDPQNYGQESTYFYNNCSYLRLKNLELGYTLPKQWTNKIGISNLRIYANGFNLFTICSKDLNYTDPENPGGSLARYPIMRNFNFGVNVTF
;
A
#
# COMPACT_ATOMS: atom_id res chain seq x y z
N ASN A 1 -7.21 -16.05 -3.09
CA ASN A 1 -6.56 -14.92 -2.39
C ASN A 1 -5.09 -15.16 -2.00
N THR A 2 -4.51 -16.32 -2.37
CA THR A 2 -3.13 -16.65 -2.05
C THR A 2 -2.25 -16.34 -3.26
N PRO A 3 -1.12 -15.62 -3.07
CA PRO A 3 -0.18 -15.36 -4.16
C PRO A 3 0.36 -16.67 -4.74
N VAL A 4 0.41 -16.75 -6.07
CA VAL A 4 1.07 -17.87 -6.76
C VAL A 4 2.58 -17.70 -6.71
N MET A 5 3.06 -16.47 -6.71
CA MET A 5 4.49 -16.15 -6.71
C MET A 5 4.80 -15.10 -5.64
N ASN A 6 5.78 -15.42 -4.79
CA ASN A 6 6.43 -14.46 -3.91
C ASN A 6 7.87 -14.26 -4.37
N TYR A 7 8.35 -13.02 -4.32
CA TYR A 7 9.70 -12.68 -4.74
C TYR A 7 10.34 -11.64 -3.82
N GLY A 8 11.66 -11.72 -3.77
CA GLY A 8 12.47 -10.75 -3.03
C GLY A 8 13.81 -10.56 -3.71
N LEU A 9 14.33 -9.33 -3.63
CA LEU A 9 15.64 -8.97 -4.14
C LEU A 9 16.34 -8.09 -3.11
N THR A 10 17.52 -8.54 -2.66
CA THR A 10 18.39 -7.72 -1.81
C THR A 10 19.65 -7.37 -2.58
N LEU A 11 19.95 -6.09 -2.63
CA LEU A 11 21.16 -5.54 -3.22
C LEU A 11 21.95 -4.84 -2.13
N GLY A 12 23.24 -5.15 -2.05
CA GLY A 12 24.15 -4.50 -1.10
C GLY A 12 25.47 -4.19 -1.75
N GLY A 13 26.09 -3.10 -1.30
CA GLY A 13 27.40 -2.68 -1.79
C GLY A 13 28.10 -1.74 -0.82
N GLN A 14 29.43 -1.72 -0.89
CA GLN A 14 30.26 -0.84 -0.09
C GLN A 14 31.34 -0.21 -0.97
N TRP A 15 31.52 1.10 -0.79
CA TRP A 15 32.55 1.85 -1.51
C TRP A 15 33.03 3.05 -0.73
N LYS A 16 34.33 3.13 -0.48
CA LYS A 16 34.99 4.25 0.24
C LYS A 16 34.32 4.63 1.58
N GLY A 17 33.91 3.63 2.35
CA GLY A 17 33.26 3.85 3.65
C GLY A 17 31.73 4.05 3.57
N ILE A 18 31.18 4.28 2.40
CA ILE A 18 29.72 4.31 2.20
C ILE A 18 29.25 2.87 1.99
N ASP A 19 28.22 2.45 2.70
CA ASP A 19 27.52 1.19 2.49
C ASP A 19 26.05 1.43 2.22
N LEU A 20 25.51 0.66 1.29
CA LEU A 20 24.12 0.68 0.89
C LEU A 20 23.54 -0.73 0.92
N ASN A 21 22.36 -0.89 1.52
CA ASN A 21 21.59 -2.11 1.49
C ASN A 21 20.14 -1.78 1.12
N VAL A 22 19.63 -2.46 0.09
CA VAL A 22 18.28 -2.24 -0.43
C VAL A 22 17.57 -3.59 -0.57
N THR A 23 16.40 -3.73 0.04
CA THR A 23 15.59 -4.94 -0.05
C THR A 23 14.23 -4.61 -0.64
N PHE A 24 13.92 -5.26 -1.74
CA PHE A 24 12.60 -5.29 -2.35
C PHE A 24 11.89 -6.60 -2.00
N GLN A 25 10.60 -6.52 -1.78
CA GLN A 25 9.71 -7.65 -1.58
C GLN A 25 8.44 -7.46 -2.38
N GLY A 26 7.90 -8.54 -2.92
CA GLY A 26 6.64 -8.48 -3.63
C GLY A 26 5.96 -9.84 -3.76
N ALA A 27 4.74 -9.78 -4.22
CA ALA A 27 3.95 -10.95 -4.57
C ALA A 27 3.18 -10.67 -5.86
N ALA A 28 2.91 -11.72 -6.62
CA ALA A 28 2.23 -11.60 -7.89
C ALA A 28 1.26 -12.75 -8.16
N MET A 29 0.43 -12.56 -9.19
CA MET A 29 -0.51 -13.55 -9.69
C MET A 29 -1.56 -13.93 -8.65
N PHE A 30 -2.13 -12.94 -7.97
CA PHE A 30 -3.26 -13.15 -7.07
C PHE A 30 -4.23 -11.98 -7.12
N ASN A 31 -5.48 -12.30 -6.79
CA ASN A 31 -6.56 -11.34 -6.75
C ASN A 31 -7.24 -11.40 -5.37
N ALA A 32 -7.85 -10.32 -4.96
CA ALA A 32 -8.72 -10.28 -3.80
C ALA A 32 -10.06 -9.67 -4.15
N ASN A 33 -11.09 -10.20 -3.52
CA ASN A 33 -12.43 -9.64 -3.58
C ASN A 33 -12.49 -8.42 -2.64
N LEU A 34 -12.97 -7.30 -3.14
CA LEU A 34 -13.08 -6.05 -2.42
C LEU A 34 -14.54 -5.67 -2.10
N THR A 35 -15.46 -6.63 -2.12
CA THR A 35 -16.91 -6.40 -1.90
C THR A 35 -17.25 -5.85 -0.52
N ASP A 36 -16.44 -6.15 0.50
CA ASP A 36 -16.75 -5.78 1.90
C ASP A 36 -16.61 -4.28 2.19
N ARG A 37 -16.22 -3.49 1.19
CA ARG A 37 -15.79 -2.11 1.40
C ARG A 37 -16.87 -1.04 1.32
N PRO A 38 -17.91 -1.15 0.50
CA PRO A 38 -18.70 0.03 0.19
C PRO A 38 -19.66 0.48 1.26
N LEU A 39 -20.10 -0.40 2.14
CA LEU A 39 -21.35 -0.18 2.86
C LEU A 39 -21.31 -0.47 4.36
N GLN A 40 -20.13 -0.68 4.94
CA GLN A 40 -20.04 -0.82 6.39
C GLN A 40 -20.22 0.57 7.07
N PHE A 41 -21.23 0.65 7.95
CA PHE A 41 -21.47 1.83 8.78
C PHE A 41 -21.85 3.13 8.04
N GLY A 42 -22.40 3.04 6.85
CA GLY A 42 -22.88 4.22 6.10
C GLY A 42 -21.76 5.07 5.49
N GLY A 43 -20.51 4.60 5.52
CA GLY A 43 -19.38 5.25 4.84
C GLY A 43 -19.17 4.70 3.43
N ALA A 44 -18.97 5.57 2.47
CA ALA A 44 -18.56 5.20 1.12
C ALA A 44 -17.07 5.53 0.91
N TRP A 45 -16.36 4.64 0.24
CA TRP A 45 -14.99 4.90 -0.18
C TRP A 45 -14.98 5.75 -1.47
N ASP A 46 -13.97 6.61 -1.62
CA ASP A 46 -13.83 7.46 -2.82
C ASP A 46 -13.85 6.69 -4.14
N ILE A 47 -13.38 5.43 -4.13
CA ILE A 47 -13.43 4.54 -5.28
C ILE A 47 -14.85 4.37 -5.83
N PHE A 48 -15.87 4.50 -4.98
CA PHE A 48 -17.29 4.41 -5.37
C PHE A 48 -17.89 5.72 -5.84
N MET A 49 -17.10 6.79 -5.92
CA MET A 49 -17.53 8.00 -6.63
C MET A 49 -17.76 7.70 -8.12
N ASP A 50 -17.00 6.76 -8.70
CA ASP A 50 -17.18 6.24 -10.06
C ASP A 50 -18.19 5.06 -10.09
N ARG A 51 -19.38 5.27 -9.56
CA ARG A 51 -20.47 4.30 -9.56
C ARG A 51 -21.62 4.74 -10.46
N TRP A 52 -22.42 3.80 -10.90
CA TRP A 52 -23.73 4.13 -11.47
C TRP A 52 -24.55 4.91 -10.46
N HIS A 53 -25.05 6.08 -10.84
CA HIS A 53 -25.85 6.94 -9.99
C HIS A 53 -26.88 7.71 -10.82
N LYS A 54 -27.93 8.19 -10.15
CA LYS A 54 -28.92 9.07 -10.78
C LYS A 54 -28.54 10.54 -10.60
N VAL A 55 -28.89 11.34 -11.57
CA VAL A 55 -28.86 12.79 -11.50
C VAL A 55 -30.24 13.36 -11.83
N ASP A 56 -30.58 14.50 -11.21
CA ASP A 56 -31.76 15.29 -11.51
C ASP A 56 -31.61 16.05 -12.85
N ALA A 57 -32.60 16.86 -13.19
CA ALA A 57 -32.59 17.66 -14.41
C ALA A 57 -31.47 18.73 -14.43
N GLU A 58 -31.00 19.13 -13.28
CA GLU A 58 -29.93 20.12 -13.06
C GLU A 58 -28.54 19.46 -13.01
N GLY A 59 -28.46 18.11 -13.06
CA GLY A 59 -27.22 17.35 -13.01
C GLY A 59 -26.69 17.07 -11.60
N ASN A 60 -27.45 17.34 -10.54
CA ASN A 60 -27.05 17.02 -9.18
C ASN A 60 -27.35 15.55 -8.84
N PRO A 61 -26.59 14.92 -7.92
CA PRO A 61 -26.90 13.58 -7.47
C PRO A 61 -28.31 13.44 -6.93
N ALA A 62 -29.06 12.50 -7.47
CA ALA A 62 -30.45 12.23 -7.10
C ALA A 62 -30.60 10.88 -6.36
N PRO A 63 -31.56 10.75 -5.42
CA PRO A 63 -31.83 9.49 -4.76
C PRO A 63 -32.13 8.35 -5.74
N PHE A 64 -31.84 7.13 -5.35
CA PHE A 64 -32.03 5.94 -6.21
C PHE A 64 -33.49 5.80 -6.67
N ASP A 65 -34.45 6.06 -5.79
CA ASP A 65 -35.89 5.88 -6.03
C ASP A 65 -36.57 7.14 -6.59
N SER A 66 -35.81 8.25 -6.84
CA SER A 66 -36.35 9.46 -7.43
C SER A 66 -36.42 9.37 -8.97
N GLU A 67 -37.14 10.31 -9.58
CA GLU A 67 -37.03 10.55 -11.01
C GLU A 67 -35.62 11.09 -11.33
N GLY A 68 -35.10 10.78 -12.49
CA GLY A 68 -33.79 11.24 -12.91
C GLY A 68 -33.15 10.35 -13.99
N THR A 69 -32.02 10.79 -14.51
CA THR A 69 -31.26 10.08 -15.54
C THR A 69 -30.14 9.28 -14.92
N TRP A 70 -29.94 8.05 -15.38
CA TRP A 70 -28.81 7.23 -14.96
C TRP A 70 -27.52 7.66 -15.65
N VAL A 71 -26.50 7.94 -14.83
CA VAL A 71 -25.14 8.18 -15.28
C VAL A 71 -24.32 6.92 -15.04
N ALA A 72 -23.62 6.48 -16.08
CA ALA A 72 -22.78 5.28 -16.03
C ALA A 72 -21.52 5.53 -15.21
N GLY A 73 -21.13 4.55 -14.41
CA GLY A 73 -19.87 4.49 -13.70
C GLY A 73 -19.27 3.09 -13.81
N ARG A 74 -18.05 2.93 -13.31
CA ARG A 74 -17.35 1.63 -13.28
C ARG A 74 -18.01 0.63 -12.33
N TYR A 75 -18.54 1.11 -11.19
CA TYR A 75 -19.13 0.27 -10.15
C TYR A 75 -20.66 0.30 -10.20
N PRO A 76 -21.34 -0.76 -9.75
CA PRO A 76 -22.81 -0.74 -9.61
C PRO A 76 -23.25 0.40 -8.69
N SER A 77 -24.51 0.80 -8.80
CA SER A 77 -25.11 1.74 -7.86
C SER A 77 -25.09 1.19 -6.44
N THR A 78 -24.78 2.05 -5.48
CA THR A 78 -24.73 1.67 -4.07
C THR A 78 -26.08 1.92 -3.40
N ARG A 79 -26.59 0.91 -2.67
CA ARG A 79 -27.68 1.04 -1.71
C ARG A 79 -27.20 0.57 -0.34
N LEU A 80 -27.69 1.18 0.70
CA LEU A 80 -27.46 0.67 2.05
C LEU A 80 -28.06 -0.73 2.15
N GLN A 81 -27.27 -1.72 2.56
CA GLN A 81 -27.69 -3.13 2.67
C GLN A 81 -28.17 -3.72 1.33
N ASP A 82 -27.42 -3.49 0.26
CA ASP A 82 -27.73 -4.10 -1.04
C ASP A 82 -27.10 -5.51 -1.16
N PRO A 83 -27.86 -6.59 -0.85
CA PRO A 83 -27.36 -7.95 -0.96
C PRO A 83 -27.26 -8.43 -2.42
N GLN A 84 -27.87 -7.72 -3.36
CA GLN A 84 -27.94 -8.14 -4.76
C GLN A 84 -26.64 -7.83 -5.50
N ASN A 85 -26.07 -6.63 -5.30
CA ASN A 85 -24.88 -6.21 -6.02
C ASN A 85 -23.59 -6.45 -5.21
N TYR A 86 -23.57 -6.04 -3.93
CA TYR A 86 -22.36 -6.03 -3.11
C TYR A 86 -22.30 -7.20 -2.11
N GLY A 87 -23.42 -7.88 -1.87
CA GLY A 87 -23.48 -9.07 -1.02
C GLY A 87 -23.16 -10.37 -1.75
N GLN A 88 -22.97 -10.34 -3.06
CA GLN A 88 -22.66 -11.52 -3.87
C GLN A 88 -21.20 -11.47 -4.37
N GLU A 89 -20.53 -12.61 -4.36
CA GLU A 89 -19.23 -12.72 -5.01
C GLU A 89 -19.38 -12.55 -6.53
N SER A 90 -18.57 -11.65 -7.08
CA SER A 90 -18.52 -11.39 -8.51
C SER A 90 -17.09 -11.13 -8.93
N THR A 91 -16.71 -11.61 -10.10
CA THR A 91 -15.40 -11.29 -10.72
C THR A 91 -15.19 -9.80 -10.93
N TYR A 92 -16.27 -9.02 -10.93
CA TYR A 92 -16.26 -7.57 -11.02
C TYR A 92 -15.50 -6.90 -9.86
N PHE A 93 -15.57 -7.48 -8.66
CA PHE A 93 -14.91 -6.96 -7.45
C PHE A 93 -13.54 -7.58 -7.18
N TYR A 94 -13.09 -8.50 -8.03
CA TYR A 94 -11.76 -9.06 -7.93
C TYR A 94 -10.73 -8.11 -8.54
N ASN A 95 -9.83 -7.61 -7.72
CA ASN A 95 -8.75 -6.74 -8.14
C ASN A 95 -7.41 -7.46 -8.05
N ASN A 96 -6.53 -7.16 -8.99
CA ASN A 96 -5.17 -7.66 -8.98
C ASN A 96 -4.41 -7.06 -7.79
N CYS A 97 -3.91 -7.92 -6.92
CA CYS A 97 -3.19 -7.55 -5.70
C CYS A 97 -1.67 -7.69 -5.84
N SER A 98 -1.17 -7.90 -7.05
CA SER A 98 0.28 -7.91 -7.29
C SER A 98 0.92 -6.60 -6.86
N TYR A 99 2.06 -6.71 -6.16
CA TYR A 99 2.77 -5.53 -5.66
C TYR A 99 4.27 -5.72 -5.62
N LEU A 100 4.99 -4.61 -5.63
CA LEU A 100 6.42 -4.50 -5.33
C LEU A 100 6.61 -3.43 -4.25
N ARG A 101 7.28 -3.79 -3.16
CA ARG A 101 7.55 -2.89 -2.02
C ARG A 101 9.04 -2.72 -1.79
N LEU A 102 9.48 -1.48 -1.60
CA LEU A 102 10.78 -1.21 -1.01
C LEU A 102 10.67 -1.45 0.50
N LYS A 103 11.06 -2.66 0.92
CA LYS A 103 10.88 -3.15 2.28
C LYS A 103 11.87 -2.53 3.25
N ASN A 104 13.13 -2.42 2.82
CA ASN A 104 14.21 -1.82 3.59
C ASN A 104 15.18 -1.08 2.68
N LEU A 105 15.60 0.09 3.12
CA LEU A 105 16.70 0.86 2.55
C LEU A 105 17.59 1.30 3.70
N GLU A 106 18.86 0.91 3.69
CA GLU A 106 19.84 1.36 4.67
C GLU A 106 21.04 1.99 3.95
N LEU A 107 21.41 3.18 4.39
CA LEU A 107 22.60 3.90 3.95
C LEU A 107 23.47 4.16 5.18
N GLY A 108 24.70 3.67 5.14
CA GLY A 108 25.68 3.86 6.18
C GLY A 108 26.93 4.59 5.67
N TYR A 109 27.63 5.21 6.59
CA TYR A 109 28.95 5.78 6.36
C TYR A 109 29.88 5.46 7.52
N THR A 110 30.96 4.76 7.23
CA THR A 110 32.03 4.46 8.17
C THR A 110 33.13 5.52 8.03
N LEU A 111 33.39 6.22 9.11
CA LEU A 111 34.38 7.30 9.10
C LEU A 111 35.80 6.74 8.91
N PRO A 112 36.70 7.49 8.25
CA PRO A 112 38.10 7.11 8.08
C PRO A 112 38.80 6.95 9.44
N LYS A 113 39.55 5.87 9.61
CA LYS A 113 40.31 5.57 10.85
C LYS A 113 41.28 6.67 11.26
N GLN A 114 41.77 7.46 10.31
CA GLN A 114 42.66 8.60 10.58
C GLN A 114 41.99 9.68 11.48
N TRP A 115 40.66 9.77 11.44
CA TRP A 115 39.91 10.71 12.28
C TRP A 115 39.51 10.11 13.61
N THR A 116 39.04 8.87 13.60
CA THR A 116 38.49 8.20 14.77
C THR A 116 39.58 7.75 15.76
N ASN A 117 40.73 7.31 15.29
CA ASN A 117 41.85 6.90 16.17
C ASN A 117 42.39 8.03 17.06
N LYS A 118 42.25 9.30 16.61
CA LYS A 118 42.70 10.47 17.41
C LYS A 118 41.92 10.62 18.73
N ILE A 119 40.70 10.07 18.77
CA ILE A 119 39.79 10.12 19.92
C ILE A 119 39.58 8.75 20.59
N GLY A 120 40.45 7.77 20.27
CA GLY A 120 40.39 6.43 20.83
C GLY A 120 39.26 5.54 20.33
N ILE A 121 38.65 5.89 19.19
CA ILE A 121 37.58 5.11 18.57
C ILE A 121 38.18 4.31 17.42
N SER A 122 38.04 2.98 17.47
CA SER A 122 38.56 2.08 16.43
C SER A 122 37.65 1.99 15.20
N ASN A 123 36.34 2.17 15.39
CA ASN A 123 35.37 2.23 14.29
C ASN A 123 34.17 3.11 14.66
N LEU A 124 33.76 3.97 13.74
CA LEU A 124 32.57 4.83 13.87
C LEU A 124 31.77 4.77 12.56
N ARG A 125 30.58 4.18 12.63
CA ARG A 125 29.64 4.14 11.53
C ARG A 125 28.35 4.88 11.89
N ILE A 126 27.95 5.82 11.04
CA ILE A 126 26.66 6.52 11.11
C ILE A 126 25.77 5.92 10.03
N TYR A 127 24.53 5.66 10.33
CA TYR A 127 23.60 5.10 9.35
C TYR A 127 22.19 5.66 9.50
N ALA A 128 21.47 5.61 8.40
CA ALA A 128 20.04 5.85 8.35
C ALA A 128 19.37 4.67 7.65
N ASN A 129 18.24 4.22 8.16
CA ASN A 129 17.43 3.24 7.48
C ASN A 129 15.96 3.63 7.42
N GLY A 130 15.29 3.12 6.41
CA GLY A 130 13.86 3.32 6.22
C GLY A 130 13.18 2.01 5.87
N PHE A 131 11.99 1.80 6.43
CA PHE A 131 11.17 0.62 6.18
C PHE A 131 9.88 0.98 5.48
N ASN A 132 9.45 0.11 4.54
CA ASN A 132 8.19 0.23 3.79
C ASN A 132 8.04 1.59 3.07
N LEU A 133 9.13 2.09 2.47
CA LEU A 133 9.21 3.46 1.96
C LEU A 133 8.22 3.72 0.83
N PHE A 134 8.06 2.77 -0.08
CA PHE A 134 7.02 2.84 -1.10
C PHE A 134 6.53 1.45 -1.52
N THR A 135 5.33 1.41 -2.07
CA THR A 135 4.72 0.22 -2.65
C THR A 135 4.14 0.58 -4.02
N ILE A 136 4.45 -0.23 -5.01
CA ILE A 136 3.86 -0.17 -6.35
C ILE A 136 2.81 -1.28 -6.40
N CYS A 137 1.56 -0.95 -6.63
CA CYS A 137 0.44 -1.87 -6.76
C CYS A 137 -0.65 -1.28 -7.65
N SER A 138 -1.75 -2.00 -7.85
CA SER A 138 -2.93 -1.46 -8.55
C SER A 138 -3.49 -0.24 -7.82
N LYS A 139 -3.98 0.74 -8.57
CA LYS A 139 -4.65 1.93 -8.02
C LYS A 139 -5.89 1.57 -7.19
N ASP A 140 -6.54 0.47 -7.52
CA ASP A 140 -7.71 -0.01 -6.80
C ASP A 140 -7.39 -0.50 -5.38
N LEU A 141 -6.09 -0.65 -5.05
CA LEU A 141 -5.58 -1.02 -3.73
C LEU A 141 -5.08 0.16 -2.89
N ASN A 142 -5.23 1.39 -3.35
CA ASN A 142 -4.73 2.58 -2.62
C ASN A 142 -5.27 2.71 -1.19
N TYR A 143 -6.39 2.06 -0.89
CA TYR A 143 -7.06 2.08 0.42
C TYR A 143 -6.76 0.87 1.28
N THR A 144 -5.93 -0.06 0.80
CA THR A 144 -5.59 -1.28 1.53
C THR A 144 -4.15 -1.70 1.27
N ASP A 145 -3.59 -2.46 2.18
CA ASP A 145 -2.27 -3.04 1.98
C ASP A 145 -2.36 -4.23 1.01
N PRO A 146 -1.63 -4.22 -0.11
CA PRO A 146 -1.63 -5.31 -1.07
C PRO A 146 -1.07 -6.63 -0.49
N GLU A 147 -0.25 -6.58 0.56
CA GLU A 147 0.23 -7.78 1.26
C GLU A 147 -0.91 -8.47 2.03
N ASN A 148 -1.96 -7.72 2.35
CA ASN A 148 -3.13 -8.22 3.04
C ASN A 148 -4.42 -7.58 2.53
N PRO A 149 -4.76 -7.81 1.25
CA PRO A 149 -5.83 -7.09 0.56
C PRO A 149 -7.24 -7.51 1.00
N GLY A 150 -7.38 -8.70 1.56
CA GLY A 150 -8.66 -9.24 2.01
C GLY A 150 -8.84 -9.09 3.51
N GLY A 151 -10.02 -8.72 3.93
CA GLY A 151 -10.42 -8.70 5.33
C GLY A 151 -10.93 -7.36 5.81
N SER A 152 -11.46 -7.39 7.01
CA SER A 152 -12.14 -6.29 7.67
C SER A 152 -11.35 -4.99 7.61
N LEU A 153 -12.04 -3.88 7.44
CA LEU A 153 -11.54 -2.51 7.48
C LEU A 153 -10.76 -2.15 8.78
N ALA A 154 -10.75 -3.05 9.74
CA ALA A 154 -10.09 -2.88 11.03
C ALA A 154 -8.58 -3.14 11.01
N ARG A 155 -7.95 -3.31 9.84
CA ARG A 155 -6.50 -3.51 9.76
C ARG A 155 -5.75 -2.20 9.74
N TYR A 156 -4.76 -2.12 10.60
CA TYR A 156 -3.91 -0.95 10.66
C TYR A 156 -3.00 -0.89 9.42
N PRO A 157 -2.88 0.26 8.75
CA PRO A 157 -2.00 0.39 7.59
C PRO A 157 -0.54 0.20 8.00
N ILE A 158 0.26 -0.42 7.14
CA ILE A 158 1.70 -0.55 7.34
C ILE A 158 2.34 0.84 7.35
N MET A 159 3.05 1.13 8.42
CA MET A 159 3.73 2.41 8.58
C MET A 159 5.06 2.46 7.82
N ARG A 160 5.43 3.65 7.39
CA ARG A 160 6.80 4.00 7.01
C ARG A 160 7.56 4.39 8.26
N ASN A 161 8.71 3.78 8.46
CA ASN A 161 9.57 4.07 9.61
C ASN A 161 10.92 4.55 9.11
N PHE A 162 11.48 5.55 9.78
CA PHE A 162 12.82 6.05 9.55
C PHE A 162 13.60 5.99 10.85
N ASN A 163 14.78 5.40 10.84
CA ASN A 163 15.66 5.32 11.98
C ASN A 163 17.04 5.87 11.63
N PHE A 164 17.66 6.48 12.61
CA PHE A 164 19.03 6.96 12.53
C PHE A 164 19.82 6.34 13.66
N GLY A 165 21.03 5.92 13.39
CA GLY A 165 21.85 5.26 14.38
C GLY A 165 23.34 5.52 14.20
N VAL A 166 24.08 5.22 15.28
CA VAL A 166 25.53 5.31 15.32
C VAL A 166 26.07 4.04 15.96
N ASN A 167 27.02 3.41 15.29
CA ASN A 167 27.77 2.26 15.83
C ASN A 167 29.18 2.74 16.18
N VAL A 168 29.55 2.57 17.44
CA VAL A 168 30.88 2.95 17.96
C VAL A 168 31.59 1.73 18.48
N THR A 169 32.85 1.53 18.08
CA THR A 169 33.74 0.49 18.63
C THR A 169 35.00 1.19 19.12
N PHE A 170 35.34 0.91 20.36
CA PHE A 170 36.56 1.42 21.05
C PHE A 170 37.73 0.48 20.89
#